data_e4b839439a804d0c5dd62543f482cbb8
#
_entry.id   e4b839439a804d0c5dd62543f482cbb8
#
_cell.length_a   1.000
_cell.length_b   1.000
_cell.length_c   1.000
_cell.angle_alpha   90.00
_cell.angle_beta   90.00
_cell.angle_gamma   90.00
#
_symmetry.space_group_name_H-M   'P 1'
#
loop_
_entity.id
_entity.type
_entity.pdbx_description
1 polymer ?
#
loop_
_entity_poly.entity_id
_entity_poly.type
_entity_poly.pdbx_seq_one_letter_code
_entity_poly.pdbx_strand_id
1 'polypeptide(L)'
;FTAKVQSILAETGLPASLFELEITESIAMSNPDRVIRLLEPLRNKGVRIAIDDFGTGHSNLAALTRMPFDVFKIDQSFIRALGKDRNAPTMIETIIAMAGGLNYETVAEGVETQEQAAFLKKRGATLGQGYLFGSPMSADQFEAHARNWAARADGLSPAPSIEGLRRTS
;
A
#
# COMPACT_ATOMS: atom_id res chain seq x y z
N PHE A 1 16.06 16.75 -2.53
CA PHE A 1 14.88 15.90 -2.73
C PHE A 1 13.62 16.61 -2.22
N THR A 2 13.52 16.91 -0.93
CA THR A 2 12.34 17.50 -0.26
C THR A 2 11.87 18.80 -0.94
N ALA A 3 12.78 19.75 -1.19
CA ALA A 3 12.47 21.00 -1.88
C ALA A 3 11.90 20.77 -3.30
N LYS A 4 12.40 19.75 -4.03
CA LYS A 4 11.89 19.44 -5.37
C LYS A 4 10.46 18.89 -5.32
N VAL A 5 10.14 18.00 -4.37
CA VAL A 5 8.78 17.50 -4.17
C VAL A 5 7.83 18.65 -3.84
N GLN A 6 8.24 19.53 -2.91
CA GLN A 6 7.44 20.68 -2.52
C GLN A 6 7.19 21.66 -3.68
N SER A 7 8.23 21.90 -4.53
CA SER A 7 8.09 22.72 -5.74
C SER A 7 7.07 22.13 -6.70
N ILE A 8 7.15 20.82 -6.98
CA ILE A 8 6.22 20.15 -7.89
C ILE A 8 4.78 20.22 -7.37
N LEU A 9 4.57 19.96 -6.08
CA LEU A 9 3.22 20.06 -5.49
C LEU A 9 2.66 21.49 -5.61
N ALA A 10 3.50 22.51 -5.39
CA ALA A 10 3.09 23.91 -5.55
C ALA A 10 2.79 24.26 -7.02
N GLU A 11 3.63 23.81 -7.96
CA GLU A 11 3.48 24.07 -9.39
C GLU A 11 2.23 23.40 -9.99
N THR A 12 1.91 22.18 -9.53
CA THR A 12 0.75 21.40 -10.02
C THR A 12 -0.56 21.75 -9.33
N GLY A 13 -0.50 22.39 -8.16
CA GLY A 13 -1.67 22.62 -7.32
C GLY A 13 -2.26 21.35 -6.71
N LEU A 14 -1.54 20.21 -6.76
CA LEU A 14 -1.99 18.96 -6.16
C LEU A 14 -1.99 19.10 -4.62
N PRO A 15 -3.12 18.88 -3.93
CA PRO A 15 -3.15 18.84 -2.47
C PRO A 15 -2.17 17.79 -1.95
N ALA A 16 -1.30 18.18 -1.01
CA ALA A 16 -0.28 17.27 -0.46
C ALA A 16 -0.88 15.99 0.14
N SER A 17 -2.09 16.07 0.68
CA SER A 17 -2.83 14.91 1.25
C SER A 17 -3.28 13.87 0.21
N LEU A 18 -3.23 14.20 -1.08
CA LEU A 18 -3.52 13.28 -2.19
C LEU A 18 -2.24 12.69 -2.78
N PHE A 19 -1.07 13.03 -2.23
CA PHE A 19 0.20 12.51 -2.66
C PHE A 19 0.79 11.59 -1.59
N GLU A 20 1.11 10.38 -1.97
CA GLU A 20 1.79 9.39 -1.12
C GLU A 20 3.19 9.12 -1.68
N LEU A 21 4.18 9.11 -0.80
CA LEU A 21 5.56 8.80 -1.11
C LEU A 21 5.91 7.44 -0.53
N GLU A 22 6.32 6.52 -1.38
CA GLU A 22 6.76 5.19 -0.98
C GLU A 22 8.29 5.14 -0.84
N ILE A 23 8.76 4.47 0.19
CA ILE A 23 10.18 4.24 0.45
C ILE A 23 10.37 2.80 0.89
N THR A 24 11.28 2.08 0.26
CA THR A 24 11.54 0.68 0.63
C THR A 24 12.12 0.55 2.04
N GLU A 25 11.82 -0.55 2.71
CA GLU A 25 12.37 -0.88 4.03
C GLU A 25 13.89 -0.74 4.07
N SER A 26 14.60 -1.26 3.06
CA SER A 26 16.06 -1.21 2.97
C SER A 26 16.60 0.22 2.95
N ILE A 27 15.97 1.13 2.20
CA ILE A 27 16.37 2.54 2.18
C ILE A 27 16.07 3.20 3.53
N ALA A 28 14.90 2.95 4.09
CA ALA A 28 14.49 3.50 5.38
C ALA A 28 15.46 3.11 6.50
N MET A 29 15.92 1.85 6.50
CA MET A 29 16.80 1.31 7.53
C MET A 29 18.29 1.60 7.30
N SER A 30 18.70 2.03 6.11
CA SER A 30 20.11 2.33 5.80
C SER A 30 20.67 3.50 6.63
N ASN A 31 19.88 4.54 6.84
CA ASN A 31 20.24 5.70 7.68
C ASN A 31 18.96 6.37 8.21
N PRO A 32 18.37 5.82 9.30
CA PRO A 32 17.09 6.28 9.83
C PRO A 32 17.03 7.79 10.11
N ASP A 33 18.04 8.34 10.77
CA ASP A 33 18.05 9.76 11.14
C ASP A 33 18.10 10.68 9.91
N ARG A 34 18.77 10.27 8.83
CA ARG A 34 18.77 11.01 7.58
C ARG A 34 17.39 10.95 6.91
N VAL A 35 16.78 9.77 6.89
CA VAL A 35 15.46 9.57 6.30
C VAL A 35 14.41 10.38 7.03
N ILE A 36 14.39 10.36 8.36
CA ILE A 36 13.49 11.19 9.18
C ILE A 36 13.62 12.67 8.78
N ARG A 37 14.82 13.22 8.76
CA ARG A 37 15.04 14.65 8.38
C ARG A 37 14.56 15.00 6.97
N LEU A 38 14.55 14.02 6.04
CA LEU A 38 14.05 14.25 4.67
C LEU A 38 12.52 14.14 4.58
N LEU A 39 11.91 13.27 5.36
CA LEU A 39 10.47 12.95 5.25
C LEU A 39 9.60 13.84 6.14
N GLU A 40 10.03 14.18 7.36
CA GLU A 40 9.25 15.01 8.27
C GLU A 40 8.72 16.32 7.66
N PRO A 41 9.53 17.11 6.91
CA PRO A 41 9.02 18.34 6.30
C PRO A 41 7.96 18.10 5.22
N LEU A 42 7.93 16.91 4.58
CA LEU A 42 6.89 16.52 3.62
C LEU A 42 5.64 16.09 4.37
N ARG A 43 5.78 15.23 5.38
CA ARG A 43 4.66 14.79 6.22
C ARG A 43 3.97 15.98 6.91
N ASN A 44 4.72 16.92 7.42
CA ASN A 44 4.17 18.14 8.04
C ASN A 44 3.39 19.04 7.06
N LYS A 45 3.58 18.85 5.75
CA LYS A 45 2.75 19.47 4.70
C LYS A 45 1.55 18.62 4.28
N GLY A 46 1.38 17.44 4.88
CA GLY A 46 0.27 16.54 4.61
C GLY A 46 0.56 15.45 3.58
N VAL A 47 1.82 15.33 3.08
CA VAL A 47 2.22 14.18 2.24
C VAL A 47 2.15 12.92 3.09
N ARG A 48 1.51 11.88 2.58
CA ARG A 48 1.49 10.56 3.22
C ARG A 48 2.80 9.83 2.91
N ILE A 49 3.30 9.08 3.87
CA ILE A 49 4.55 8.33 3.72
C ILE A 49 4.26 6.85 3.94
N ALA A 50 4.56 6.04 2.94
CA ALA A 50 4.43 4.58 3.00
C ALA A 50 5.81 3.91 3.06
N ILE A 51 5.94 2.88 3.90
CA ILE A 51 7.06 1.95 3.83
C ILE A 51 6.68 0.79 2.93
N ASP A 52 7.52 0.53 1.93
CA ASP A 52 7.32 -0.49 0.90
C ASP A 52 8.18 -1.74 1.14
N ASP A 53 7.77 -2.87 0.56
CA ASP A 53 8.43 -4.19 0.68
C ASP A 53 8.61 -4.65 2.14
N PHE A 54 7.71 -4.27 3.05
CA PHE A 54 7.88 -4.52 4.47
C PHE A 54 7.84 -6.00 4.81
N GLY A 55 8.83 -6.43 5.61
CA GLY A 55 8.99 -7.81 6.07
C GLY A 55 9.94 -8.66 5.23
N THR A 56 10.51 -8.12 4.14
CA THR A 56 11.50 -8.83 3.31
C THR A 56 12.94 -8.58 3.77
N GLY A 57 13.15 -7.57 4.65
CA GLY A 57 14.46 -7.13 5.12
C GLY A 57 14.71 -7.38 6.60
N HIS A 58 15.74 -6.72 7.13
CA HIS A 58 16.13 -6.78 8.55
C HIS A 58 15.59 -5.54 9.27
N SER A 59 14.32 -5.57 9.64
CA SER A 59 13.68 -4.44 10.32
C SER A 59 14.28 -4.19 11.71
N ASN A 60 14.70 -2.96 11.93
CA ASN A 60 14.97 -2.45 13.27
C ASN A 60 13.70 -1.81 13.84
N LEU A 61 12.96 -2.57 14.66
CA LEU A 61 11.70 -2.10 15.26
C LEU A 61 11.86 -0.78 16.03
N ALA A 62 13.00 -0.56 16.72
CA ALA A 62 13.24 0.69 17.42
C ALA A 62 13.41 1.87 16.46
N ALA A 63 13.92 1.65 15.25
CA ALA A 63 13.97 2.70 14.23
C ALA A 63 12.58 2.95 13.63
N LEU A 64 11.80 1.90 13.38
CA LEU A 64 10.43 2.02 12.86
C LEU A 64 9.52 2.90 13.73
N THR A 65 9.58 2.75 15.06
CA THR A 65 8.76 3.56 15.97
C THR A 65 9.05 5.07 15.92
N ARG A 66 10.20 5.46 15.37
CA ARG A 66 10.63 6.86 15.21
C ARG A 66 10.36 7.41 13.81
N MET A 67 10.05 6.54 12.85
CA MET A 67 9.84 6.93 11.47
C MET A 67 8.51 7.65 11.27
N PRO A 68 8.46 8.67 10.43
CA PRO A 68 7.25 9.41 10.13
C PRO A 68 6.40 8.70 9.06
N PHE A 69 6.13 7.39 9.24
CA PHE A 69 5.27 6.63 8.35
C PHE A 69 3.79 6.80 8.70
N ASP A 70 2.94 6.62 7.71
CA ASP A 70 1.49 6.57 7.81
C ASP A 70 0.95 5.21 7.35
N VAL A 71 1.69 4.52 6.47
CA VAL A 71 1.24 3.30 5.78
C VAL A 71 2.34 2.24 5.77
N PHE A 72 1.93 0.99 6.01
CA PHE A 72 2.73 -0.22 5.81
C PHE A 72 2.21 -1.02 4.61
N LYS A 73 3.04 -1.18 3.58
CA LYS A 73 2.74 -2.01 2.43
C LYS A 73 3.28 -3.43 2.69
N ILE A 74 2.37 -4.40 2.76
CA ILE A 74 2.70 -5.81 2.96
C ILE A 74 3.07 -6.38 1.60
N ASP A 75 4.33 -6.80 1.45
CA ASP A 75 4.85 -7.29 0.18
C ASP A 75 4.05 -8.46 -0.39
N GLN A 76 3.90 -8.45 -1.70
CA GLN A 76 3.12 -9.44 -2.46
C GLN A 76 3.59 -10.89 -2.24
N SER A 77 4.86 -11.12 -1.87
CA SER A 77 5.37 -12.47 -1.62
C SER A 77 4.63 -13.16 -0.47
N PHE A 78 4.28 -12.42 0.59
CA PHE A 78 3.48 -12.94 1.70
C PHE A 78 2.06 -13.29 1.25
N ILE A 79 1.44 -12.45 0.40
CA ILE A 79 0.08 -12.68 -0.09
C ILE A 79 0.04 -13.88 -1.04
N ARG A 80 1.04 -14.03 -1.92
CA ARG A 80 1.19 -15.19 -2.81
C ARG A 80 1.50 -16.49 -2.09
N ALA A 81 2.07 -16.41 -0.89
CA ALA A 81 2.36 -17.56 -0.04
C ALA A 81 1.13 -18.09 0.71
N LEU A 82 0.03 -17.32 0.78
CA LEU A 82 -1.23 -17.79 1.38
C LEU A 82 -1.73 -19.07 0.71
N GLY A 83 -2.02 -20.08 1.51
CA GLY A 83 -2.44 -21.41 1.05
C GLY A 83 -1.30 -22.33 0.56
N LYS A 84 -0.05 -21.81 0.49
CA LYS A 84 1.15 -22.58 0.07
C LYS A 84 2.15 -22.74 1.22
N ASP A 85 2.36 -21.70 2.00
CA ASP A 85 3.22 -21.71 3.19
C ASP A 85 2.35 -21.59 4.44
N ARG A 86 2.51 -22.56 5.35
CA ARG A 86 1.79 -22.61 6.63
C ARG A 86 2.10 -21.43 7.57
N ASN A 87 3.23 -20.75 7.38
CA ASN A 87 3.66 -19.64 8.20
C ASN A 87 3.16 -18.28 7.65
N ALA A 88 2.78 -18.21 6.37
CA ALA A 88 2.34 -16.97 5.73
C ALA A 88 1.17 -16.28 6.47
N PRO A 89 0.13 -16.98 6.93
CA PRO A 89 -0.94 -16.36 7.71
C PRO A 89 -0.43 -15.65 8.96
N THR A 90 0.44 -16.33 9.74
CA THR A 90 1.00 -15.78 10.98
C THR A 90 1.88 -14.55 10.72
N MET A 91 2.67 -14.56 9.66
CA MET A 91 3.51 -13.41 9.29
C MET A 91 2.64 -12.19 8.93
N ILE A 92 1.61 -12.37 8.11
CA ILE A 92 0.69 -11.30 7.73
C ILE A 92 -0.03 -10.75 8.97
N GLU A 93 -0.54 -11.63 9.84
CA GLU A 93 -1.20 -11.23 11.09
C GLU A 93 -0.27 -10.43 11.99
N THR A 94 1.00 -10.83 12.08
CA THR A 94 2.00 -10.11 12.87
C THR A 94 2.27 -8.71 12.33
N ILE A 95 2.40 -8.57 10.99
CA ILE A 95 2.61 -7.28 10.33
C ILE A 95 1.40 -6.36 10.58
N ILE A 96 0.18 -6.87 10.39
CA ILE A 96 -1.07 -6.10 10.61
C ILE A 96 -1.18 -5.65 12.07
N ALA A 97 -0.93 -6.56 13.02
CA ALA A 97 -0.99 -6.24 14.45
C ALA A 97 0.06 -5.17 14.85
N MET A 98 1.27 -5.28 14.31
CA MET A 98 2.33 -4.31 14.53
C MET A 98 1.98 -2.94 13.96
N ALA A 99 1.50 -2.88 12.71
CA ALA A 99 1.05 -1.64 12.09
C ALA A 99 -0.06 -0.97 12.91
N GLY A 100 -1.06 -1.74 13.35
CA GLY A 100 -2.13 -1.26 14.22
C GLY A 100 -1.63 -0.73 15.56
N GLY A 101 -0.65 -1.41 16.18
CA GLY A 101 -0.02 -0.95 17.42
C GLY A 101 0.77 0.37 17.28
N LEU A 102 1.22 0.68 16.06
CA LEU A 102 1.93 1.92 15.72
C LEU A 102 1.00 2.99 15.10
N ASN A 103 -0.31 2.72 14.99
CA ASN A 103 -1.30 3.56 14.32
C ASN A 103 -0.99 3.82 12.83
N TYR A 104 -0.43 2.83 12.15
CA TYR A 104 -0.21 2.86 10.71
C TYR A 104 -1.33 2.09 9.99
N GLU A 105 -1.72 2.58 8.83
CA GLU A 105 -2.58 1.82 7.92
C GLU A 105 -1.79 0.70 7.25
N THR A 106 -2.48 -0.33 6.77
CA THR A 106 -1.85 -1.41 6.00
C THR A 106 -2.42 -1.48 4.60
N VAL A 107 -1.54 -1.65 3.61
CA VAL A 107 -1.90 -1.97 2.22
C VAL A 107 -1.32 -3.35 1.89
N ALA A 108 -2.18 -4.33 1.65
CA ALA A 108 -1.74 -5.65 1.21
C ALA A 108 -1.59 -5.66 -0.32
N GLU A 109 -0.39 -5.97 -0.81
CA GLU A 109 -0.08 -5.96 -2.23
C GLU A 109 -0.25 -7.33 -2.90
N GLY A 110 -0.53 -7.31 -4.20
CA GLY A 110 -0.64 -8.54 -5.00
C GLY A 110 -1.85 -9.40 -4.63
N VAL A 111 -2.94 -8.78 -4.20
CA VAL A 111 -4.21 -9.48 -3.94
C VAL A 111 -4.84 -9.89 -5.27
N GLU A 112 -4.94 -11.19 -5.51
CA GLU A 112 -5.40 -11.77 -6.78
C GLU A 112 -6.73 -12.54 -6.64
N THR A 113 -7.07 -13.01 -5.42
CA THR A 113 -8.27 -13.83 -5.20
C THR A 113 -9.19 -13.30 -4.10
N GLN A 114 -10.46 -13.67 -4.16
CA GLN A 114 -11.45 -13.32 -3.14
C GLN A 114 -11.11 -13.92 -1.77
N GLU A 115 -10.51 -15.11 -1.75
CA GLU A 115 -10.08 -15.78 -0.52
C GLU A 115 -8.98 -14.99 0.18
N GLN A 116 -8.00 -14.47 -0.59
CA GLN A 116 -6.95 -13.59 -0.06
C GLN A 116 -7.57 -12.30 0.51
N ALA A 117 -8.45 -11.65 -0.24
CA ALA A 117 -9.13 -10.44 0.21
C ALA A 117 -9.96 -10.67 1.47
N ALA A 118 -10.71 -11.77 1.54
CA ALA A 118 -11.51 -12.13 2.71
C ALA A 118 -10.63 -12.43 3.95
N PHE A 119 -9.51 -13.12 3.75
CA PHE A 119 -8.53 -13.39 4.81
C PHE A 119 -7.98 -12.06 5.38
N LEU A 120 -7.48 -11.19 4.51
CA LEU A 120 -6.89 -9.89 4.89
C LEU A 120 -7.91 -9.00 5.62
N LYS A 121 -9.12 -8.88 5.09
CA LYS A 121 -10.22 -8.13 5.71
C LYS A 121 -10.53 -8.66 7.12
N LYS A 122 -10.62 -9.99 7.28
CA LYS A 122 -10.88 -10.64 8.58
C LYS A 122 -9.77 -10.36 9.61
N ARG A 123 -8.53 -10.12 9.14
CA ARG A 123 -7.37 -9.82 10.00
C ARG A 123 -7.17 -8.32 10.25
N GLY A 124 -8.02 -7.48 9.67
CA GLY A 124 -7.99 -6.03 9.90
C GLY A 124 -7.02 -5.26 9.00
N ALA A 125 -6.60 -5.84 7.87
CA ALA A 125 -5.89 -5.06 6.86
C ALA A 125 -6.77 -3.90 6.37
N THR A 126 -6.19 -2.70 6.28
CA THR A 126 -6.94 -1.47 5.97
C THR A 126 -7.31 -1.42 4.49
N LEU A 127 -6.37 -1.71 3.62
CA LEU A 127 -6.51 -1.63 2.16
C LEU A 127 -5.89 -2.86 1.49
N GLY A 128 -6.33 -3.13 0.26
CA GLY A 128 -5.73 -4.14 -0.61
C GLY A 128 -5.51 -3.59 -2.01
N GLN A 129 -4.39 -3.98 -2.63
CA GLN A 129 -4.01 -3.63 -3.99
C GLN A 129 -3.65 -4.91 -4.76
N GLY A 130 -4.10 -5.03 -6.01
CA GLY A 130 -3.76 -6.17 -6.85
C GLY A 130 -4.74 -6.42 -7.97
N TYR A 131 -4.50 -7.47 -8.74
CA TYR A 131 -5.30 -7.80 -9.93
C TYR A 131 -6.76 -8.13 -9.64
N LEU A 132 -7.09 -8.50 -8.41
CA LEU A 132 -8.48 -8.66 -8.00
C LEU A 132 -9.29 -7.36 -8.17
N PHE A 133 -8.68 -6.21 -7.95
CA PHE A 133 -9.32 -4.90 -7.99
C PHE A 133 -9.18 -4.21 -9.35
N GLY A 134 -8.09 -4.49 -10.07
CA GLY A 134 -7.83 -3.95 -11.40
C GLY A 134 -6.40 -4.20 -11.85
N SER A 135 -6.20 -4.34 -13.15
CA SER A 135 -4.87 -4.36 -13.78
C SER A 135 -4.36 -2.93 -14.00
N PRO A 136 -3.05 -2.72 -14.15
CA PRO A 136 -2.52 -1.43 -14.60
C PRO A 136 -3.22 -0.97 -15.88
N MET A 137 -3.60 0.31 -15.93
CA MET A 137 -4.37 0.87 -17.03
C MET A 137 -3.98 2.34 -17.26
N SER A 138 -4.38 2.90 -18.41
CA SER A 138 -4.18 4.33 -18.70
C SER A 138 -5.04 5.21 -17.77
N ALA A 139 -4.71 6.51 -17.68
CA ALA A 139 -5.45 7.46 -16.86
C ALA A 139 -6.96 7.50 -17.22
N ASP A 140 -7.27 7.54 -18.54
CA ASP A 140 -8.66 7.56 -19.01
C ASP A 140 -9.43 6.28 -18.65
N GLN A 141 -8.76 5.13 -18.77
CA GLN A 141 -9.32 3.84 -18.37
C GLN A 141 -9.52 3.76 -16.86
N PHE A 142 -8.57 4.30 -16.07
CA PHE A 142 -8.69 4.35 -14.62
C PHE A 142 -9.86 5.23 -14.18
N GLU A 143 -10.04 6.40 -14.80
CA GLU A 143 -11.18 7.28 -14.48
C GLU A 143 -12.51 6.58 -14.72
N ALA A 144 -12.67 5.91 -15.87
CA ALA A 144 -13.86 5.13 -16.18
C ALA A 144 -14.05 3.96 -15.20
N HIS A 145 -12.97 3.26 -14.84
CA HIS A 145 -12.99 2.17 -13.86
C HIS A 145 -13.42 2.66 -12.47
N ALA A 146 -12.83 3.76 -12.00
CA ALA A 146 -13.15 4.33 -10.69
C ALA A 146 -14.60 4.81 -10.58
N ARG A 147 -15.13 5.44 -11.62
CA ARG A 147 -16.56 5.86 -11.70
C ARG A 147 -17.50 4.65 -11.63
N ASN A 148 -17.18 3.58 -12.36
CA ASN A 148 -17.96 2.34 -12.35
C ASN A 148 -17.89 1.62 -11.00
N TRP A 149 -16.71 1.67 -10.34
CA TRP A 149 -16.52 1.09 -9.01
C TRP A 149 -17.35 1.81 -7.95
N ALA A 150 -17.32 3.15 -7.94
CA ALA A 150 -18.14 3.95 -7.02
C ALA A 150 -19.65 3.68 -7.20
N ALA A 151 -20.13 3.64 -8.44
CA ALA A 151 -21.54 3.33 -8.74
C ALA A 151 -21.97 1.93 -8.27
N ARG A 152 -21.04 0.97 -8.19
CA ARG A 152 -21.30 -0.39 -7.66
C ARG A 152 -21.27 -0.44 -6.14
N ALA A 153 -20.45 0.37 -5.49
CA ALA A 153 -20.42 0.47 -4.04
C ALA A 153 -21.73 1.03 -3.48
N ASP A 154 -22.37 1.93 -4.22
CA ASP A 154 -23.67 2.52 -3.87
C ASP A 154 -24.88 1.63 -4.22
N GLY A 155 -24.72 0.60 -5.03
CA GLY A 155 -25.83 -0.21 -5.55
C GLY A 155 -25.46 -1.65 -5.86
N LEU A 156 -25.02 -2.44 -4.88
CA LEU A 156 -25.01 -3.91 -4.82
C LEU A 156 -25.06 -4.63 -6.18
N SER A 157 -24.01 -4.58 -6.98
CA SER A 157 -23.87 -5.46 -8.14
C SER A 157 -22.56 -6.26 -8.03
N PRO A 158 -22.57 -7.60 -8.26
CA PRO A 158 -21.38 -8.42 -8.11
C PRO A 158 -20.28 -8.02 -9.10
N ALA A 159 -19.00 -8.15 -8.68
CA ALA A 159 -17.85 -7.93 -9.53
C ALA A 159 -17.96 -8.76 -10.84
N PRO A 160 -17.53 -8.21 -12.00
CA PRO A 160 -17.48 -9.00 -13.23
C PRO A 160 -16.48 -10.14 -13.04
N SER A 161 -16.89 -11.34 -13.41
CA SER A 161 -16.01 -12.50 -13.52
C SER A 161 -14.86 -12.19 -14.49
N ILE A 162 -13.63 -12.56 -14.12
CA ILE A 162 -12.40 -12.35 -14.91
C ILE A 162 -12.33 -13.31 -16.11
N GLU A 163 -13.43 -13.57 -16.79
CA GLU A 163 -13.53 -14.43 -17.98
C GLU A 163 -13.33 -13.65 -19.28
N GLY A 164 -12.28 -12.86 -19.43
CA GLY A 164 -12.09 -12.10 -20.66
C GLY A 164 -10.67 -11.69 -21.00
N LEU A 165 -9.72 -11.83 -20.10
CA LEU A 165 -8.32 -11.44 -20.34
C LEU A 165 -7.47 -12.66 -20.75
N ARG A 166 -7.79 -13.28 -21.88
CA ARG A 166 -6.82 -14.14 -22.56
C ARG A 166 -5.71 -13.28 -23.15
N ARG A 167 -4.48 -13.64 -22.79
CA ARG A 167 -3.24 -13.10 -23.34
C ARG A 167 -3.31 -13.05 -24.86
N THR A 168 -3.18 -11.89 -25.44
CA THR A 168 -2.67 -11.76 -26.78
C THR A 168 -1.15 -11.72 -26.70
N SER A 169 -0.56 -12.68 -27.37
CA SER A 169 0.87 -12.95 -27.53
C SER A 169 1.64 -11.75 -28.04
#